data_0f8eb93060a3f015ac2f5e2777217296
#
_entry.id   0f8eb93060a3f015ac2f5e2777217296
#
_cell.length_a   1.000
_cell.length_b   1.000
_cell.length_c   1.000
_cell.angle_alpha   90.00
_cell.angle_beta   90.00
_cell.angle_gamma   90.00
#
_symmetry.space_group_name_H-M   'P 1'
#
loop_
_entity.id
_entity.type
_entity.pdbx_description
1 polymer ?
#
loop_
_entity_poly.entity_id
_entity_poly.type
_entity_poly.pdbx_seq_one_letter_code
_entity_poly.pdbx_strand_id
1 'polypeptide(L)'
;MQIWKTFQLIPPLVKYTNAPTVGEKTEDKAVGVSKGGRNTKIHTLVDGLGNPIAFLLSHGNDHDSKHAIPLLSQINISGSNILGDKAYGAKAIRDYVDSHNAAYTIPPRNDVNDPWPVDWHTYKERNLVECFFQKLKWFRRIFTRYDKLDASFLAFVYIAAIVILLK
;
A
#
# COMPACT_ATOMS: atom_id res chain seq x y z
N MET A 1 -5.31 -18.92 22.13
CA MET A 1 -5.80 -18.72 20.76
C MET A 1 -4.91 -17.68 20.11
N GLN A 2 -3.98 -18.13 19.26
CA GLN A 2 -3.00 -17.24 18.63
C GLN A 2 -3.71 -16.55 17.45
N ILE A 3 -3.98 -15.26 17.57
CA ILE A 3 -4.57 -14.47 16.47
C ILE A 3 -3.43 -14.16 15.51
N TRP A 4 -3.34 -14.88 14.41
CA TRP A 4 -2.42 -14.59 13.32
C TRP A 4 -2.85 -13.27 12.66
N LYS A 5 -2.04 -12.22 12.85
CA LYS A 5 -2.23 -10.94 12.14
C LYS A 5 -1.49 -11.05 10.81
N THR A 6 -2.23 -11.10 9.72
CA THR A 6 -1.68 -11.04 8.36
C THR A 6 -1.85 -9.63 7.82
N PHE A 7 -0.79 -9.01 7.31
CA PHE A 7 -0.84 -7.68 6.70
C PHE A 7 -0.44 -7.76 5.22
N GLN A 8 -1.13 -7.02 4.38
CA GLN A 8 -0.94 -7.08 2.94
C GLN A 8 -0.63 -5.71 2.35
N LEU A 9 0.34 -5.66 1.44
CA LEU A 9 0.89 -4.45 0.84
C LEU A 9 0.72 -4.49 -0.69
N ILE A 10 -0.15 -3.65 -1.24
CA ILE A 10 -0.21 -3.37 -2.70
C ILE A 10 -0.74 -1.95 -2.92
N PRO A 11 -0.09 -1.10 -3.72
CA PRO A 11 -0.62 0.20 -4.08
C PRO A 11 -1.40 0.18 -5.41
N PRO A 12 -2.62 0.71 -5.49
CA PRO A 12 -3.23 1.11 -6.74
C PRO A 12 -2.69 2.46 -7.22
N LEU A 13 -2.69 2.64 -8.51
CA LEU A 13 -2.37 3.90 -9.16
C LEU A 13 -3.66 4.71 -9.34
N VAL A 14 -3.68 5.94 -8.82
CA VAL A 14 -4.82 6.86 -8.95
C VAL A 14 -4.43 8.00 -9.90
N LYS A 15 -5.23 8.22 -10.95
CA LYS A 15 -5.01 9.32 -11.91
C LYS A 15 -5.34 10.67 -11.26
N TYR A 16 -4.49 11.65 -11.49
CA TYR A 16 -4.68 13.04 -11.07
C TYR A 16 -5.12 13.90 -12.26
N THR A 17 -6.24 14.59 -12.15
CA THR A 17 -6.85 15.34 -13.28
C THR A 17 -6.71 16.85 -13.19
N ASN A 18 -6.29 17.41 -12.06
CA ASN A 18 -6.09 18.85 -11.96
C ASN A 18 -4.77 19.27 -12.59
N ALA A 19 -4.82 20.22 -13.55
CA ALA A 19 -3.62 20.89 -14.05
C ALA A 19 -2.99 21.73 -12.93
N PRO A 20 -1.63 21.82 -12.84
CA PRO A 20 -1.01 22.71 -11.86
C PRO A 20 -1.31 24.15 -12.26
N THR A 21 -1.65 24.97 -11.29
CA THR A 21 -1.53 26.42 -11.42
C THR A 21 -0.04 26.76 -11.50
N VAL A 22 0.34 27.54 -12.52
CA VAL A 22 1.74 28.01 -12.67
C VAL A 22 2.13 28.75 -11.42
N GLY A 23 3.22 28.30 -10.72
CA GLY A 23 3.78 28.97 -9.54
C GLY A 23 3.58 28.29 -8.18
N GLU A 24 2.81 27.21 -8.07
CA GLU A 24 2.72 26.46 -6.80
C GLU A 24 3.94 25.53 -6.59
N LYS A 25 4.68 25.75 -5.50
CA LYS A 25 5.73 24.84 -5.05
C LYS A 25 5.12 23.45 -4.76
N THR A 26 5.69 22.40 -5.36
CA THR A 26 5.18 21.03 -5.34
C THR A 26 5.60 20.23 -4.12
N GLU A 27 6.15 20.88 -3.07
CA GLU A 27 6.86 20.19 -1.98
C GLU A 27 5.96 19.30 -1.08
N ASP A 28 4.62 19.51 -1.07
CA ASP A 28 3.68 18.75 -0.23
C ASP A 28 2.66 17.91 -1.02
N LYS A 29 2.97 17.54 -2.25
CA LYS A 29 2.00 16.83 -3.11
C LYS A 29 2.54 15.49 -3.59
N ALA A 30 1.96 14.39 -3.13
CA ALA A 30 2.24 13.04 -3.62
C ALA A 30 1.72 12.83 -5.06
N VAL A 31 2.13 13.70 -5.99
CA VAL A 31 1.76 13.65 -7.40
C VAL A 31 3.01 13.53 -8.25
N GLY A 32 3.21 12.35 -8.84
CA GLY A 32 4.30 12.06 -9.77
C GLY A 32 3.84 12.06 -11.22
N VAL A 33 4.77 12.14 -12.15
CA VAL A 33 4.52 12.01 -13.59
C VAL A 33 5.02 10.64 -14.04
N SER A 34 4.11 9.83 -14.59
CA SER A 34 4.42 8.54 -15.23
C SER A 34 4.05 8.57 -16.72
N LYS A 35 4.33 7.48 -17.44
CA LYS A 35 3.87 7.34 -18.85
C LYS A 35 2.35 7.53 -19.01
N GLY A 36 1.56 7.31 -17.96
CA GLY A 36 0.11 7.49 -17.95
C GLY A 36 -0.35 8.88 -17.50
N GLY A 37 0.57 9.86 -17.34
CA GLY A 37 0.29 11.21 -16.86
C GLY A 37 0.54 11.36 -15.37
N ARG A 38 -0.08 12.39 -14.77
CA ARG A 38 0.03 12.66 -13.33
C ARG A 38 -0.78 11.68 -12.52
N ASN A 39 -0.15 11.12 -11.50
CA ASN A 39 -0.80 10.14 -10.64
C ASN A 39 -0.22 10.11 -9.23
N THR A 40 -1.02 9.58 -8.32
CA THR A 40 -0.69 9.32 -6.92
C THR A 40 -0.88 7.85 -6.65
N LYS A 41 -0.01 7.25 -5.86
CA LYS A 41 -0.20 5.90 -5.31
C LYS A 41 -0.79 5.98 -3.92
N ILE A 42 -1.73 5.08 -3.64
CA ILE A 42 -2.27 4.86 -2.30
C ILE A 42 -1.69 3.54 -1.80
N HIS A 43 -0.76 3.58 -0.85
CA HIS A 43 -0.31 2.38 -0.17
C HIS A 43 -1.25 2.07 0.99
N THR A 44 -1.61 0.82 1.17
CA THR A 44 -2.44 0.40 2.30
C THR A 44 -1.92 -0.87 2.94
N LEU A 45 -2.16 -0.98 4.24
CA LEU A 45 -2.13 -2.24 4.98
C LEU A 45 -3.57 -2.69 5.21
N VAL A 46 -3.83 -3.96 4.96
CA VAL A 46 -5.08 -4.62 5.37
C VAL A 46 -4.75 -5.75 6.34
N ASP A 47 -5.68 -6.06 7.24
CA ASP A 47 -5.57 -7.23 8.11
C ASP A 47 -5.92 -8.55 7.39
N GLY A 48 -5.84 -9.67 8.09
CA GLY A 48 -6.18 -11.00 7.56
C GLY A 48 -7.66 -11.18 7.18
N LEU A 49 -8.52 -10.20 7.45
CA LEU A 49 -9.92 -10.17 7.02
C LEU A 49 -10.16 -9.22 5.84
N GLY A 50 -9.11 -8.52 5.40
CA GLY A 50 -9.18 -7.53 4.32
C GLY A 50 -9.62 -6.14 4.78
N ASN A 51 -9.65 -5.86 6.09
CA ASN A 51 -9.97 -4.54 6.62
C ASN A 51 -8.74 -3.62 6.53
N PRO A 52 -8.90 -2.39 6.01
CA PRO A 52 -7.79 -1.44 5.93
C PRO A 52 -7.41 -0.92 7.31
N ILE A 53 -6.10 -0.89 7.60
CA ILE A 53 -5.54 -0.47 8.88
C ILE A 53 -4.80 0.86 8.76
N ALA A 54 -4.01 1.03 7.70
CA ALA A 54 -3.17 2.19 7.50
C ALA A 54 -3.08 2.56 6.03
N PHE A 55 -2.88 3.86 5.77
CA PHE A 55 -2.70 4.41 4.43
C PHE A 55 -1.50 5.33 4.38
N LEU A 56 -0.84 5.35 3.23
CA LEU A 56 0.22 6.29 2.87
C LEU A 56 0.06 6.70 1.41
N LEU A 57 0.29 7.97 1.11
CA LEU A 57 0.32 8.46 -0.28
C LEU A 57 1.77 8.57 -0.76
N SER A 58 2.00 8.31 -2.03
CA SER A 58 3.28 8.58 -2.68
C SER A 58 3.12 9.05 -4.12
N HIS A 59 4.21 9.53 -4.69
CA HIS A 59 4.24 9.86 -6.10
C HIS A 59 4.05 8.62 -6.95
N GLY A 60 3.33 8.74 -8.06
CA GLY A 60 3.04 7.61 -8.93
C GLY A 60 4.26 6.95 -9.57
N ASN A 61 5.39 7.65 -9.67
CA ASN A 61 6.66 7.15 -10.19
C ASN A 61 7.59 6.55 -9.12
N ASP A 62 7.24 6.65 -7.84
CA ASP A 62 8.06 6.07 -6.77
C ASP A 62 8.03 4.53 -6.80
N HIS A 63 9.14 3.92 -6.40
CA HIS A 63 9.18 2.49 -6.16
C HIS A 63 8.41 2.14 -4.88
N ASP A 64 7.51 1.17 -4.98
CA ASP A 64 6.60 0.77 -3.89
C ASP A 64 7.35 0.30 -2.63
N SER A 65 8.49 -0.36 -2.81
CA SER A 65 9.35 -0.83 -1.71
C SER A 65 9.85 0.29 -0.78
N LYS A 66 9.99 1.53 -1.27
CA LYS A 66 10.42 2.66 -0.44
C LYS A 66 9.40 3.04 0.63
N HIS A 67 8.13 2.74 0.39
CA HIS A 67 7.01 3.12 1.25
C HIS A 67 6.56 2.00 2.18
N ALA A 68 7.14 0.79 2.05
CA ALA A 68 6.79 -0.36 2.88
C ALA A 68 7.13 -0.12 4.35
N ILE A 69 8.38 0.21 4.67
CA ILE A 69 8.82 0.44 6.06
C ILE A 69 8.06 1.61 6.70
N PRO A 70 7.94 2.80 6.06
CA PRO A 70 7.12 3.89 6.58
C PRO A 70 5.66 3.52 6.85
N LEU A 71 5.08 2.61 6.05
CA LEU A 71 3.72 2.13 6.26
C LEU A 71 3.64 1.12 7.41
N LEU A 72 4.56 0.15 7.45
CA LEU A 72 4.63 -0.86 8.51
C LEU A 72 4.93 -0.25 9.89
N SER A 73 5.72 0.84 9.94
CA SER A 73 6.05 1.52 11.20
C SER A 73 4.87 2.21 11.87
N GLN A 74 3.73 2.38 11.18
CA GLN A 74 2.52 2.97 11.76
C GLN A 74 1.79 2.03 12.72
N ILE A 75 2.15 0.73 12.74
CA ILE A 75 1.46 -0.29 13.53
C ILE A 75 2.48 -1.21 14.22
N ASN A 76 2.03 -1.91 15.27
CA ASN A 76 2.82 -2.98 15.86
C ASN A 76 2.64 -4.28 15.05
N ILE A 77 3.69 -4.71 14.35
CA ILE A 77 3.71 -5.91 13.50
C ILE A 77 4.20 -7.17 14.22
N SER A 78 4.58 -7.08 15.50
CA SER A 78 5.11 -8.22 16.26
C SER A 78 4.13 -9.40 16.26
N GLY A 79 4.64 -10.60 16.00
CA GLY A 79 3.84 -11.83 15.89
C GLY A 79 2.94 -11.90 14.66
N SER A 80 3.14 -11.03 13.68
CA SER A 80 2.35 -10.99 12.45
C SER A 80 3.07 -11.66 11.30
N ASN A 81 2.34 -11.98 10.22
CA ASN A 81 2.89 -12.39 8.93
C ASN A 81 2.60 -11.32 7.88
N ILE A 82 3.64 -10.77 7.26
CA ILE A 82 3.54 -9.70 6.27
C ILE A 82 3.50 -10.32 4.87
N LEU A 83 2.37 -10.17 4.19
CA LEU A 83 2.20 -10.58 2.80
C LEU A 83 2.44 -9.40 1.87
N GLY A 84 3.22 -9.62 0.83
CA GLY A 84 3.48 -8.60 -0.19
C GLY A 84 3.82 -9.25 -1.53
N ASP A 85 3.74 -8.47 -2.61
CA ASP A 85 4.23 -8.95 -3.88
C ASP A 85 5.76 -8.93 -3.94
N LYS A 86 6.35 -9.49 -5.00
CA LYS A 86 7.80 -9.57 -5.19
C LYS A 86 8.51 -8.21 -5.22
N ALA A 87 7.79 -7.10 -5.42
CA ALA A 87 8.37 -5.75 -5.37
C ALA A 87 8.81 -5.37 -3.96
N TYR A 88 8.19 -5.99 -2.93
CA TYR A 88 8.52 -5.78 -1.52
C TYR A 88 9.58 -6.76 -0.98
N GLY A 89 10.13 -7.64 -1.82
CA GLY A 89 11.16 -8.63 -1.44
C GLY A 89 12.56 -8.04 -1.18
N ALA A 90 12.71 -6.72 -1.04
CA ALA A 90 13.99 -6.07 -0.73
C ALA A 90 14.52 -6.51 0.64
N LYS A 91 15.85 -6.72 0.74
CA LYS A 91 16.51 -7.15 1.98
C LYS A 91 16.16 -6.25 3.17
N ALA A 92 16.18 -4.93 2.99
CA ALA A 92 15.86 -3.98 4.05
C ALA A 92 14.46 -4.16 4.63
N ILE A 93 13.46 -4.55 3.82
CA ILE A 93 12.09 -4.80 4.29
C ILE A 93 12.05 -6.09 5.10
N ARG A 94 12.71 -7.16 4.63
CA ARG A 94 12.77 -8.44 5.34
C ARG A 94 13.49 -8.29 6.68
N ASP A 95 14.64 -7.63 6.70
CA ASP A 95 15.40 -7.35 7.93
C ASP A 95 14.56 -6.51 8.92
N TYR A 96 13.76 -5.55 8.41
CA TYR A 96 12.83 -4.77 9.25
C TYR A 96 11.76 -5.66 9.88
N VAL A 97 11.13 -6.53 9.10
CA VAL A 97 10.09 -7.46 9.59
C VAL A 97 10.67 -8.42 10.63
N ASP A 98 11.83 -9.03 10.34
CA ASP A 98 12.53 -9.96 11.25
C ASP A 98 12.92 -9.28 12.57
N SER A 99 13.42 -8.03 12.50
CA SER A 99 13.81 -7.25 13.69
C SER A 99 12.63 -6.91 14.61
N HIS A 100 11.40 -6.98 14.11
CA HIS A 100 10.17 -6.75 14.87
C HIS A 100 9.47 -8.05 15.30
N ASN A 101 10.16 -9.20 15.27
CA ASN A 101 9.59 -10.51 15.57
C ASN A 101 8.33 -10.83 14.76
N ALA A 102 8.33 -10.47 13.49
CA ALA A 102 7.27 -10.78 12.52
C ALA A 102 7.80 -11.73 11.44
N ALA A 103 6.91 -12.47 10.78
CA ALA A 103 7.24 -13.28 9.63
C ALA A 103 6.87 -12.55 8.33
N TYR A 104 7.37 -13.02 7.19
CA TYR A 104 6.96 -12.51 5.89
C TYR A 104 6.67 -13.64 4.90
N THR A 105 5.68 -13.42 4.06
CA THR A 105 5.33 -14.29 2.91
C THR A 105 5.36 -13.41 1.66
N ILE A 106 6.56 -13.14 1.18
CA ILE A 106 6.85 -12.30 0.01
C ILE A 106 7.67 -13.13 -0.96
N PRO A 107 7.23 -13.34 -2.21
CA PRO A 107 8.02 -14.10 -3.18
C PRO A 107 9.34 -13.40 -3.52
N PRO A 108 10.43 -14.16 -3.67
CA PRO A 108 11.69 -13.61 -4.17
C PRO A 108 11.52 -13.11 -5.62
N ARG A 109 12.31 -12.12 -5.99
CA ARG A 109 12.42 -11.70 -7.38
C ARG A 109 13.21 -12.75 -8.16
N ASN A 110 12.98 -12.83 -9.47
CA ASN A 110 13.62 -13.82 -10.34
C ASN A 110 15.16 -13.65 -10.46
N ASP A 111 15.67 -12.47 -10.07
CA ASP A 111 17.08 -12.08 -10.11
C ASP A 111 17.82 -12.32 -8.78
N VAL A 112 17.19 -12.95 -7.80
CA VAL A 112 17.79 -13.25 -6.49
C VAL A 112 18.60 -14.56 -6.60
N ASN A 113 19.90 -14.50 -6.25
CA ASN A 113 20.80 -15.66 -6.31
C ASN A 113 20.48 -16.75 -5.26
N ASP A 114 19.95 -16.36 -4.11
CA ASP A 114 19.57 -17.26 -3.00
C ASP A 114 18.12 -17.04 -2.61
N PRO A 115 17.17 -17.68 -3.31
CA PRO A 115 15.75 -17.49 -3.06
C PRO A 115 15.32 -18.21 -1.77
N TRP A 116 14.55 -17.53 -0.93
CA TRP A 116 13.95 -18.09 0.27
C TRP A 116 12.65 -18.84 -0.03
N PRO A 117 12.25 -19.82 0.82
CA PRO A 117 11.00 -20.55 0.65
C PRO A 117 9.78 -19.64 0.88
N VAL A 118 8.70 -19.90 0.14
CA VAL A 118 7.43 -19.15 0.22
C VAL A 118 6.30 -20.11 0.50
N ASP A 119 5.49 -19.80 1.51
CA ASP A 119 4.20 -20.47 1.69
C ASP A 119 3.18 -19.96 0.67
N TRP A 120 3.04 -20.70 -0.42
CA TRP A 120 2.12 -20.36 -1.50
C TRP A 120 0.65 -20.50 -1.10
N HIS A 121 0.34 -21.26 -0.06
CA HIS A 121 -1.03 -21.36 0.46
C HIS A 121 -1.43 -20.05 1.12
N THR A 122 -0.64 -19.59 2.07
CA THR A 122 -0.85 -18.30 2.75
C THR A 122 -0.72 -17.13 1.77
N TYR A 123 0.16 -17.20 0.77
CA TYR A 123 0.33 -16.14 -0.22
C TYR A 123 -0.96 -15.82 -1.00
N LYS A 124 -1.86 -16.79 -1.20
CA LYS A 124 -3.15 -16.56 -1.88
C LYS A 124 -4.05 -15.56 -1.16
N GLU A 125 -3.92 -15.43 0.16
CA GLU A 125 -4.69 -14.47 0.95
C GLU A 125 -4.39 -13.01 0.56
N ARG A 126 -3.26 -12.74 -0.13
CA ARG A 126 -2.93 -11.44 -0.71
C ARG A 126 -4.06 -10.85 -1.58
N ASN A 127 -4.94 -11.69 -2.10
CA ASN A 127 -6.12 -11.24 -2.84
C ASN A 127 -7.06 -10.31 -2.03
N LEU A 128 -7.02 -10.35 -0.70
CA LEU A 128 -7.88 -9.51 0.15
C LEU A 128 -7.61 -8.02 -0.03
N VAL A 129 -6.35 -7.62 -0.19
CA VAL A 129 -6.02 -6.21 -0.46
C VAL A 129 -6.50 -5.78 -1.85
N GLU A 130 -6.46 -6.66 -2.83
CA GLU A 130 -6.99 -6.39 -4.17
C GLU A 130 -8.51 -6.19 -4.12
N CYS A 131 -9.22 -7.05 -3.35
CA CYS A 131 -10.66 -6.90 -3.10
C CYS A 131 -11.00 -5.57 -2.44
N PHE A 132 -10.20 -5.14 -1.44
CA PHE A 132 -10.36 -3.83 -0.82
C PHE A 132 -10.22 -2.70 -1.85
N PHE A 133 -9.18 -2.74 -2.69
CA PHE A 133 -8.99 -1.72 -3.72
C PHE A 133 -10.08 -1.70 -4.78
N GLN A 134 -10.65 -2.85 -5.14
CA GLN A 134 -11.81 -2.89 -6.04
C GLN A 134 -13.00 -2.13 -5.44
N LYS A 135 -13.30 -2.33 -4.15
CA LYS A 135 -14.35 -1.59 -3.44
C LYS A 135 -14.02 -0.09 -3.35
N LEU A 136 -12.76 0.26 -3.08
CA LEU A 136 -12.31 1.65 -2.96
C LEU A 136 -12.47 2.41 -4.29
N LYS A 137 -12.28 1.76 -5.42
CA LYS A 137 -12.47 2.34 -6.76
C LYS A 137 -13.92 2.71 -7.09
N TRP A 138 -14.91 2.22 -6.37
CA TRP A 138 -16.31 2.63 -6.54
C TRP A 138 -16.53 4.09 -6.11
N PHE A 139 -15.65 4.64 -5.29
CA PHE A 139 -15.69 6.04 -4.91
C PHE A 139 -14.99 6.89 -5.98
N ARG A 140 -15.77 7.59 -6.81
CA ARG A 140 -15.28 8.38 -7.95
C ARG A 140 -14.16 9.35 -7.57
N ARG A 141 -14.24 9.98 -6.39
CA ARG A 141 -13.24 10.94 -5.89
C ARG A 141 -11.89 10.30 -5.56
N ILE A 142 -11.88 8.99 -5.33
CA ILE A 142 -10.67 8.21 -5.08
C ILE A 142 -10.13 7.63 -6.40
N PHE A 143 -11.04 7.09 -7.24
CA PHE A 143 -10.64 6.58 -8.55
C PHE A 143 -9.97 7.65 -9.42
N THR A 144 -10.46 8.89 -9.30
CA THR A 144 -9.88 10.06 -9.97
C THR A 144 -9.65 11.14 -8.91
N ARG A 145 -8.40 11.47 -8.65
CA ARG A 145 -8.05 12.49 -7.67
C ARG A 145 -8.30 13.89 -8.22
N TYR A 146 -9.19 14.63 -7.57
CA TYR A 146 -9.47 16.05 -7.84
C TYR A 146 -8.83 16.98 -6.80
N ASP A 147 -8.48 16.45 -5.63
CA ASP A 147 -7.99 17.22 -4.50
C ASP A 147 -6.54 17.63 -4.68
N LYS A 148 -6.25 18.92 -4.55
CA LYS A 148 -4.89 19.46 -4.66
C LYS A 148 -4.02 19.05 -3.47
N LEU A 149 -4.57 19.05 -2.25
CA LEU A 149 -3.86 18.73 -1.02
C LEU A 149 -3.90 17.23 -0.74
N ASP A 150 -2.76 16.66 -0.35
CA ASP A 150 -2.65 15.26 0.05
C ASP A 150 -3.51 14.93 1.26
N ALA A 151 -3.53 15.82 2.27
CA ALA A 151 -4.34 15.65 3.46
C ALA A 151 -5.84 15.54 3.13
N SER A 152 -6.36 16.39 2.23
CA SER A 152 -7.76 16.33 1.80
C SER A 152 -8.06 15.03 1.05
N PHE A 153 -7.18 14.64 0.14
CA PHE A 153 -7.35 13.38 -0.59
C PHE A 153 -7.30 12.17 0.34
N LEU A 154 -6.33 12.14 1.27
CA LEU A 154 -6.21 11.06 2.26
C LEU A 154 -7.42 10.98 3.18
N ALA A 155 -8.01 12.13 3.57
CA ALA A 155 -9.25 12.16 4.36
C ALA A 155 -10.41 11.48 3.62
N PHE A 156 -10.56 11.69 2.29
CA PHE A 156 -11.55 10.97 1.49
C PHE A 156 -11.27 9.48 1.40
N VAL A 157 -10.00 9.06 1.36
CA VAL A 157 -9.62 7.63 1.41
C VAL A 157 -10.07 7.00 2.73
N TYR A 158 -9.84 7.67 3.87
CA TYR A 158 -10.29 7.21 5.18
C TYR A 158 -11.82 7.13 5.27
N ILE A 159 -12.55 8.15 4.80
CA ILE A 159 -14.03 8.14 4.79
C ILE A 159 -14.55 6.97 3.96
N ALA A 160 -13.99 6.73 2.78
CA ALA A 160 -14.41 5.61 1.94
C ALA A 160 -14.10 4.27 2.60
N ALA A 161 -12.94 4.13 3.26
CA ALA A 161 -12.58 2.94 4.02
C ALA A 161 -13.60 2.67 5.16
N ILE A 162 -13.98 3.70 5.91
CA ILE A 162 -15.02 3.59 6.95
C ILE A 162 -16.33 3.11 6.35
N VAL A 163 -16.78 3.69 5.23
CA VAL A 163 -18.02 3.26 4.56
C VAL A 163 -17.95 1.82 4.08
N ILE A 164 -16.77 1.35 3.63
CA ILE A 164 -16.56 -0.05 3.23
C ILE A 164 -16.64 -0.99 4.43
N LEU A 165 -16.11 -0.58 5.59
CA LEU A 165 -16.09 -1.36 6.82
C LEU A 165 -17.47 -1.47 7.48
N LEU A 166 -18.36 -0.49 7.28
CA LEU A 166 -19.70 -0.45 7.86
C LEU A 166 -20.74 -1.24 7.04
N LYS A 167 -20.37 -1.77 5.88
CA LYS A 167 -21.24 -2.60 5.03
C LYS A 167 -21.01 -4.09 5.26
#